data_31cf19b1b56df432fe5b1e1bb29eec7a
#
_entry.id   31cf19b1b56df432fe5b1e1bb29eec7a
#
_cell.length_a   1.000
_cell.length_b   1.000
_cell.length_c   1.000
_cell.angle_alpha   90.00
_cell.angle_beta   90.00
_cell.angle_gamma   90.00
#
_symmetry.space_group_name_H-M   'P 1'
#
loop_
_entity.id
_entity.type
_entity.pdbx_description
1 polymer ?
#
loop_
_entity_poly.entity_id
_entity_poly.type
_entity_poly.pdbx_seq_one_letter_code
_entity_poly.pdbx_strand_id
1 'polypeptide(L)'
;MTATPITGPVTDPEADAAVRADDRGHVFHSWSAQALIDPLPVAGGAGATFWDYAGNSYLDFSSQLVNLNLGHQHPDLVAAIQEQAGRLATIQPSMANATRGELARLISEIAPDGFSKVFFTNGGADANENAVRMARLVTGKRKVLAMYRSYHGNTSTAITLTGDPRRWANEPADASVVHFFGPYDYRSPFHSDSPEQETERALAHLEQTIILEGASTIGAIIIESVVGTNGVLIPPPGYLPGVRELCDRYGIVYIADEVMVGFGRLGTWWGFESFDVTPDLITFAKGINSGYVPLGGVVISDRIGAHFDTVSFPGGLTYSGHPLACAPGIATFEVFRRDGILERVRDLGERVVAPRLARFAETHPSVGEVRGLGLFWAIELVRDRETREPLVPFNASGADAAPMAAFAAACKKSGLWPFTHFNRVHVAPPLVISEDDLVRGLDVIDRALEVTDAEVRA
;
A
#
# COMPACT_ATOMS: atom_id res chain seq x y z
N MET A 1 -34.07 -10.86 -8.44
CA MET A 1 -34.11 -11.17 -7.02
C MET A 1 -33.17 -10.20 -6.35
N THR A 2 -33.66 -9.30 -5.51
CA THR A 2 -32.82 -8.44 -4.69
C THR A 2 -32.32 -9.30 -3.53
N ALA A 3 -31.05 -9.69 -3.54
CA ALA A 3 -30.44 -10.39 -2.41
C ALA A 3 -30.56 -9.48 -1.17
N THR A 4 -31.10 -10.00 -0.08
CA THR A 4 -31.13 -9.29 1.20
C THR A 4 -29.67 -9.12 1.65
N PRO A 5 -29.23 -7.90 2.01
CA PRO A 5 -27.87 -7.71 2.53
C PRO A 5 -27.65 -8.57 3.77
N ILE A 6 -26.57 -9.32 3.81
CA ILE A 6 -26.12 -10.04 5.01
C ILE A 6 -25.51 -9.01 5.95
N THR A 7 -26.22 -8.67 7.04
CA THR A 7 -25.83 -7.57 7.95
C THR A 7 -25.07 -8.04 9.19
N GLY A 8 -24.80 -9.33 9.33
CA GLY A 8 -24.07 -9.92 10.46
C GLY A 8 -23.63 -11.35 10.18
N PRO A 9 -22.89 -11.97 11.10
CA PRO A 9 -22.44 -13.35 10.97
C PRO A 9 -23.61 -14.31 10.74
N VAL A 10 -23.42 -15.23 9.78
CA VAL A 10 -24.40 -16.27 9.43
C VAL A 10 -23.71 -17.63 9.49
N THR A 11 -24.45 -18.67 9.83
CA THR A 11 -23.98 -20.05 9.70
C THR A 11 -24.79 -20.72 8.57
N ASP A 12 -24.09 -20.97 7.45
CA ASP A 12 -24.67 -21.61 6.25
C ASP A 12 -23.68 -22.60 5.66
N PRO A 13 -23.68 -23.87 6.15
CA PRO A 13 -22.76 -24.88 5.68
C PRO A 13 -22.96 -25.29 4.20
N GLU A 14 -24.17 -25.13 3.66
CA GLU A 14 -24.43 -25.42 2.24
C GLU A 14 -23.80 -24.35 1.34
N ALA A 15 -23.95 -23.07 1.69
CA ALA A 15 -23.28 -21.97 1.00
C ALA A 15 -21.76 -22.05 1.14
N ASP A 16 -21.23 -22.39 2.33
CA ASP A 16 -19.79 -22.61 2.54
C ASP A 16 -19.25 -23.67 1.57
N ALA A 17 -19.89 -24.83 1.52
CA ALA A 17 -19.48 -25.94 0.65
C ALA A 17 -19.55 -25.55 -0.84
N ALA A 18 -20.62 -24.84 -1.25
CA ALA A 18 -20.80 -24.40 -2.63
C ALA A 18 -19.72 -23.38 -3.04
N VAL A 19 -19.49 -22.36 -2.21
CA VAL A 19 -18.47 -21.33 -2.48
C VAL A 19 -17.07 -21.95 -2.57
N ARG A 20 -16.72 -22.89 -1.66
CA ARG A 20 -15.44 -23.61 -1.73
C ARG A 20 -15.31 -24.42 -2.99
N ALA A 21 -16.36 -25.11 -3.41
CA ALA A 21 -16.33 -25.95 -4.59
C ALA A 21 -16.10 -25.11 -5.86
N ASP A 22 -16.83 -24.02 -6.03
CA ASP A 22 -16.72 -23.12 -7.17
C ASP A 22 -15.36 -22.43 -7.20
N ASP A 23 -14.92 -21.91 -6.06
CA ASP A 23 -13.62 -21.23 -5.95
C ASP A 23 -12.46 -22.19 -6.27
N ARG A 24 -12.41 -23.36 -5.63
CA ARG A 24 -11.37 -24.36 -5.86
C ARG A 24 -11.40 -24.93 -7.27
N GLY A 25 -12.57 -25.03 -7.87
CA GLY A 25 -12.76 -25.58 -9.22
C GLY A 25 -12.42 -24.60 -10.34
N HIS A 26 -12.59 -23.31 -10.13
CA HIS A 26 -12.60 -22.35 -11.23
C HIS A 26 -11.76 -21.08 -11.03
N VAL A 27 -11.32 -20.76 -9.80
CA VAL A 27 -10.51 -19.55 -9.53
C VAL A 27 -9.03 -19.88 -9.44
N PHE A 28 -8.21 -19.13 -10.19
CA PHE A 28 -6.75 -19.17 -10.09
C PHE A 28 -6.27 -18.03 -9.17
N HIS A 29 -5.78 -18.39 -7.99
CA HIS A 29 -5.41 -17.44 -6.95
C HIS A 29 -4.03 -16.81 -7.16
N SER A 30 -3.94 -15.50 -6.92
CA SER A 30 -2.69 -14.74 -6.99
C SER A 30 -1.69 -15.19 -5.92
N TRP A 31 -0.41 -15.16 -6.26
CA TRP A 31 0.73 -15.41 -5.35
C TRP A 31 0.70 -16.74 -4.61
N SER A 32 0.04 -17.75 -5.15
CA SER A 32 -0.22 -19.01 -4.46
C SER A 32 0.10 -20.22 -5.30
N ALA A 33 0.62 -21.27 -4.67
CA ALA A 33 0.63 -22.60 -5.24
C ALA A 33 -0.77 -23.21 -5.09
N GLN A 34 -1.47 -23.40 -6.20
CA GLN A 34 -2.91 -23.68 -6.23
C GLN A 34 -3.34 -24.90 -5.40
N ALA A 35 -2.49 -25.94 -5.31
CA ALA A 35 -2.79 -27.13 -4.52
C ALA A 35 -2.64 -26.94 -3.01
N LEU A 36 -1.96 -25.87 -2.56
CA LEU A 36 -1.60 -25.66 -1.17
C LEU A 36 -2.49 -24.64 -0.44
N ILE A 37 -3.41 -23.98 -1.14
CA ILE A 37 -4.30 -22.98 -0.54
C ILE A 37 -5.65 -23.57 -0.15
N ASP A 38 -6.23 -23.04 0.90
CA ASP A 38 -7.60 -23.26 1.35
C ASP A 38 -8.24 -21.88 1.61
N PRO A 39 -8.82 -21.25 0.56
CA PRO A 39 -9.41 -19.93 0.68
C PRO A 39 -10.59 -19.92 1.66
N LEU A 40 -10.64 -18.93 2.54
CA LEU A 40 -11.75 -18.74 3.48
C LEU A 40 -12.99 -18.26 2.72
N PRO A 41 -14.12 -18.97 2.78
CA PRO A 41 -15.37 -18.51 2.19
C PRO A 41 -15.98 -17.37 3.01
N VAL A 42 -15.85 -16.13 2.50
CA VAL A 42 -16.33 -14.93 3.17
C VAL A 42 -17.81 -14.69 2.84
N ALA A 43 -18.64 -14.57 3.87
CA ALA A 43 -20.09 -14.32 3.73
C ALA A 43 -20.44 -12.83 3.71
N GLY A 44 -19.64 -11.97 4.36
CA GLY A 44 -19.90 -10.55 4.41
C GLY A 44 -18.93 -9.78 5.32
N GLY A 45 -19.19 -8.48 5.47
CA GLY A 45 -18.39 -7.61 6.33
C GLY A 45 -19.09 -6.29 6.61
N ALA A 46 -18.70 -5.61 7.70
CA ALA A 46 -19.15 -4.27 8.05
C ALA A 46 -18.08 -3.55 8.88
N GLY A 47 -17.78 -2.30 8.54
CA GLY A 47 -16.76 -1.52 9.24
C GLY A 47 -15.40 -2.22 9.21
N ALA A 48 -14.79 -2.44 10.36
CA ALA A 48 -13.49 -3.10 10.49
C ALA A 48 -13.59 -4.64 10.65
N THR A 49 -14.76 -5.25 10.42
CA THR A 49 -14.98 -6.68 10.66
C THR A 49 -15.54 -7.36 9.42
N PHE A 50 -15.12 -8.58 9.15
CA PHE A 50 -15.74 -9.47 8.18
C PHE A 50 -15.99 -10.85 8.79
N TRP A 51 -16.82 -11.67 8.15
CA TRP A 51 -17.22 -12.99 8.66
C TRP A 51 -17.34 -14.04 7.55
N ASP A 52 -17.12 -15.28 7.95
CA ASP A 52 -17.26 -16.44 7.08
C ASP A 52 -18.66 -17.08 7.18
N TYR A 53 -18.91 -18.08 6.33
CA TYR A 53 -20.16 -18.86 6.37
C TYR A 53 -20.24 -19.85 7.53
N ALA A 54 -19.18 -20.04 8.31
CA ALA A 54 -19.21 -20.82 9.53
C ALA A 54 -19.62 -20.00 10.77
N GLY A 55 -19.86 -18.69 10.59
CA GLY A 55 -20.25 -17.77 11.66
C GLY A 55 -19.08 -17.17 12.43
N ASN A 56 -17.84 -17.42 12.03
CA ASN A 56 -16.68 -16.78 12.64
C ASN A 56 -16.56 -15.34 12.15
N SER A 57 -16.19 -14.44 13.06
CA SER A 57 -15.93 -13.03 12.76
C SER A 57 -14.47 -12.71 12.97
N TYR A 58 -13.92 -11.89 12.07
CA TYR A 58 -12.53 -11.48 12.07
C TYR A 58 -12.42 -9.96 12.04
N LEU A 59 -11.73 -9.40 13.04
CA LEU A 59 -11.33 -8.00 13.01
C LEU A 59 -10.20 -7.84 12.00
N ASP A 60 -10.39 -6.98 11.00
CA ASP A 60 -9.47 -6.82 9.87
C ASP A 60 -8.31 -5.87 10.22
N PHE A 61 -7.16 -6.42 10.53
CA PHE A 61 -5.92 -5.65 10.78
C PHE A 61 -5.02 -5.55 9.55
N SER A 62 -5.55 -5.98 8.40
CA SER A 62 -4.87 -5.87 7.10
C SER A 62 -5.48 -4.81 6.18
N SER A 63 -6.69 -4.32 6.47
CA SER A 63 -7.52 -3.61 5.49
C SER A 63 -7.54 -4.34 4.16
N GLN A 64 -7.66 -5.67 4.19
CA GLN A 64 -7.47 -6.59 3.08
C GLN A 64 -6.02 -6.52 2.53
N LEU A 65 -5.75 -5.79 1.48
CA LEU A 65 -4.41 -5.52 0.95
C LEU A 65 -4.01 -4.05 1.17
N VAL A 66 -4.31 -3.52 2.37
CA VAL A 66 -4.12 -2.10 2.74
C VAL A 66 -4.85 -1.16 1.77
N ASN A 67 -6.04 -1.58 1.32
CA ASN A 67 -6.88 -0.80 0.41
C ASN A 67 -8.19 -0.34 1.03
N LEU A 68 -8.68 -1.04 2.06
CA LEU A 68 -10.01 -0.87 2.61
C LEU A 68 -10.03 0.22 3.70
N ASN A 69 -9.70 1.47 3.32
CA ASN A 69 -9.54 2.57 4.26
C ASN A 69 -10.83 2.90 5.02
N LEU A 70 -11.98 2.91 4.37
CA LEU A 70 -13.28 3.20 4.98
C LEU A 70 -14.03 1.94 5.45
N GLY A 71 -13.34 0.79 5.50
CA GLY A 71 -13.94 -0.45 6.01
C GLY A 71 -14.90 -1.13 5.05
N HIS A 72 -15.43 -2.26 5.50
CA HIS A 72 -16.37 -3.07 4.73
C HIS A 72 -17.74 -2.42 4.68
N GLN A 73 -18.36 -2.42 3.50
CA GLN A 73 -19.76 -2.00 3.26
C GLN A 73 -20.11 -0.61 3.84
N HIS A 74 -19.21 0.37 3.67
CA HIS A 74 -19.50 1.74 4.11
C HIS A 74 -20.74 2.28 3.37
N PRO A 75 -21.78 2.75 4.09
CA PRO A 75 -23.07 3.05 3.49
C PRO A 75 -23.00 4.11 2.39
N ASP A 76 -22.19 5.17 2.57
CA ASP A 76 -22.09 6.26 1.61
C ASP A 76 -21.43 5.80 0.31
N LEU A 77 -20.40 4.94 0.39
CA LEU A 77 -19.73 4.39 -0.80
C LEU A 77 -20.65 3.44 -1.57
N VAL A 78 -21.39 2.59 -0.85
CA VAL A 78 -22.35 1.68 -1.46
C VAL A 78 -23.49 2.47 -2.14
N ALA A 79 -24.02 3.50 -1.47
CA ALA A 79 -25.05 4.36 -2.02
C ALA A 79 -24.57 5.09 -3.29
N ALA A 80 -23.35 5.65 -3.28
CA ALA A 80 -22.77 6.31 -4.45
C ALA A 80 -22.64 5.37 -5.66
N ILE A 81 -22.25 4.11 -5.43
CA ILE A 81 -22.18 3.09 -6.48
C ILE A 81 -23.57 2.78 -7.03
N GLN A 82 -24.57 2.58 -6.16
CA GLN A 82 -25.96 2.26 -6.56
C GLN A 82 -26.59 3.40 -7.38
N GLU A 83 -26.42 4.64 -6.94
CA GLU A 83 -26.91 5.82 -7.67
C GLU A 83 -26.23 5.94 -9.04
N GLN A 84 -24.91 5.85 -9.08
CA GLN A 84 -24.16 5.99 -10.33
C GLN A 84 -24.46 4.84 -11.32
N ALA A 85 -24.67 3.62 -10.82
CA ALA A 85 -25.08 2.49 -11.66
C ALA A 85 -26.43 2.72 -12.33
N GLY A 86 -27.37 3.38 -11.66
CA GLY A 86 -28.66 3.77 -12.20
C GLY A 86 -28.62 4.95 -13.19
N ARG A 87 -27.57 5.79 -13.13
CA ARG A 87 -27.44 7.00 -13.92
C ARG A 87 -26.60 6.82 -15.19
N LEU A 88 -25.36 6.36 -15.03
CA LEU A 88 -24.41 6.13 -16.11
C LEU A 88 -23.31 5.19 -15.64
N ALA A 89 -23.42 3.91 -15.96
CA ALA A 89 -22.43 2.91 -15.49
C ALA A 89 -21.07 3.10 -16.19
N THR A 90 -21.05 3.33 -17.49
CA THR A 90 -19.80 3.45 -18.26
C THR A 90 -19.92 4.45 -19.40
N ILE A 91 -18.81 5.08 -19.77
CA ILE A 91 -18.65 5.90 -20.98
C ILE A 91 -17.19 5.88 -21.42
N GLN A 92 -16.90 5.99 -22.70
CA GLN A 92 -15.52 6.00 -23.20
C GLN A 92 -14.70 7.20 -22.66
N PRO A 93 -13.39 7.06 -22.50
CA PRO A 93 -12.52 8.08 -21.87
C PRO A 93 -12.48 9.43 -22.59
N SER A 94 -12.71 9.47 -23.91
CA SER A 94 -12.72 10.72 -24.69
C SER A 94 -13.94 11.61 -24.44
N MET A 95 -14.98 11.08 -23.79
CA MET A 95 -16.18 11.84 -23.46
C MET A 95 -16.11 12.36 -22.03
N ALA A 96 -16.48 13.63 -21.82
CA ALA A 96 -16.60 14.19 -20.48
C ALA A 96 -17.77 13.59 -19.71
N ASN A 97 -17.60 13.37 -18.41
CA ASN A 97 -18.68 13.02 -17.50
C ASN A 97 -18.49 13.71 -16.14
N ALA A 98 -19.59 13.96 -15.45
CA ALA A 98 -19.61 14.72 -14.21
C ALA A 98 -18.74 14.08 -13.12
N THR A 99 -18.93 12.77 -12.87
CA THR A 99 -18.25 12.05 -11.79
C THR A 99 -16.72 12.06 -11.94
N ARG A 100 -16.21 11.83 -13.16
CA ARG A 100 -14.76 11.87 -13.40
C ARG A 100 -14.19 13.27 -13.21
N GLY A 101 -14.89 14.29 -13.76
CA GLY A 101 -14.45 15.67 -13.64
C GLY A 101 -14.42 16.15 -12.19
N GLU A 102 -15.44 15.82 -11.42
CA GLU A 102 -15.54 16.15 -10.01
C GLU A 102 -14.47 15.45 -9.18
N LEU A 103 -14.28 14.14 -9.36
CA LEU A 103 -13.20 13.42 -8.63
C LEU A 103 -11.83 13.98 -8.98
N ALA A 104 -11.56 14.29 -10.26
CA ALA A 104 -10.28 14.90 -10.66
C ALA A 104 -10.05 16.26 -9.96
N ARG A 105 -11.10 17.09 -9.86
CA ARG A 105 -11.05 18.37 -9.14
C ARG A 105 -10.74 18.15 -7.65
N LEU A 106 -11.44 17.24 -6.99
CA LEU A 106 -11.23 16.92 -5.57
C LEU A 106 -9.80 16.42 -5.30
N ILE A 107 -9.25 15.58 -6.18
CA ILE A 107 -7.87 15.11 -6.09
C ILE A 107 -6.88 16.26 -6.27
N SER A 108 -7.14 17.16 -7.24
CA SER A 108 -6.28 18.33 -7.46
C SER A 108 -6.31 19.32 -6.27
N GLU A 109 -7.43 19.42 -5.55
CA GLU A 109 -7.54 20.28 -4.35
C GLU A 109 -6.66 19.83 -3.17
N ILE A 110 -6.34 18.55 -3.10
CA ILE A 110 -5.47 17.98 -2.05
C ILE A 110 -4.05 17.71 -2.55
N ALA A 111 -3.77 17.95 -3.81
CA ALA A 111 -2.43 17.84 -4.38
C ALA A 111 -1.63 19.11 -4.09
N PRO A 112 -0.30 19.08 -4.15
CA PRO A 112 0.51 20.29 -4.03
C PRO A 112 0.17 21.33 -5.10
N ASP A 113 0.48 22.60 -4.83
CA ASP A 113 0.35 23.68 -5.82
C ASP A 113 1.07 23.31 -7.12
N GLY A 114 0.44 23.61 -8.26
CA GLY A 114 0.98 23.24 -9.58
C GLY A 114 0.67 21.80 -10.02
N PHE A 115 -0.37 21.17 -9.44
CA PHE A 115 -0.87 19.85 -9.87
C PHE A 115 -2.35 19.94 -10.27
N SER A 116 -2.62 20.17 -11.54
CA SER A 116 -3.99 20.45 -12.03
C SER A 116 -4.64 19.32 -12.83
N LYS A 117 -3.90 18.26 -13.16
CA LYS A 117 -4.39 17.19 -14.04
C LYS A 117 -4.29 15.82 -13.39
N VAL A 118 -5.32 14.99 -13.61
CA VAL A 118 -5.37 13.59 -13.18
C VAL A 118 -5.58 12.68 -14.38
N PHE A 119 -4.68 11.73 -14.57
CA PHE A 119 -4.86 10.62 -15.51
C PHE A 119 -5.32 9.40 -14.74
N PHE A 120 -6.57 8.99 -14.93
CA PHE A 120 -7.13 7.82 -14.24
C PHE A 120 -6.71 6.50 -14.86
N THR A 121 -6.54 5.49 -14.04
CA THR A 121 -6.20 4.10 -14.40
C THR A 121 -7.08 3.11 -13.64
N ASN A 122 -6.88 1.79 -13.86
CA ASN A 122 -7.66 0.75 -13.18
C ASN A 122 -7.03 0.31 -11.84
N GLY A 123 -5.82 0.73 -11.56
CA GLY A 123 -5.09 0.35 -10.34
C GLY A 123 -3.68 0.91 -10.30
N GLY A 124 -2.93 0.55 -9.24
CA GLY A 124 -1.59 1.10 -8.99
C GLY A 124 -0.54 0.68 -10.03
N ALA A 125 -0.57 -0.56 -10.51
CA ALA A 125 0.35 -1.02 -11.54
C ALA A 125 0.23 -0.19 -12.83
N ASP A 126 -1.01 0.02 -13.30
CA ASP A 126 -1.29 0.86 -14.46
C ASP A 126 -0.86 2.31 -14.22
N ALA A 127 -1.04 2.83 -12.99
CA ALA A 127 -0.63 4.18 -12.62
C ALA A 127 0.90 4.32 -12.74
N ASN A 128 1.66 3.40 -12.17
CA ASN A 128 3.13 3.40 -12.23
C ASN A 128 3.64 3.25 -13.67
N GLU A 129 3.06 2.36 -14.47
CA GLU A 129 3.39 2.23 -15.91
C GLU A 129 3.24 3.56 -16.66
N ASN A 130 2.13 4.27 -16.43
CA ASN A 130 1.86 5.51 -17.13
C ASN A 130 2.69 6.68 -16.58
N ALA A 131 2.96 6.75 -15.28
CA ALA A 131 3.87 7.74 -14.70
C ALA A 131 5.29 7.61 -15.29
N VAL A 132 5.82 6.38 -15.34
CA VAL A 132 7.13 6.11 -15.98
C VAL A 132 7.13 6.49 -17.46
N ARG A 133 6.04 6.17 -18.18
CA ARG A 133 5.90 6.56 -19.59
C ARG A 133 5.90 8.07 -19.77
N MET A 134 5.17 8.81 -18.93
CA MET A 134 5.17 10.28 -18.94
C MET A 134 6.57 10.82 -18.69
N ALA A 135 7.27 10.33 -17.66
CA ALA A 135 8.61 10.76 -17.33
C ALA A 135 9.61 10.50 -18.48
N ARG A 136 9.56 9.33 -19.11
CA ARG A 136 10.42 8.98 -20.26
C ARG A 136 10.17 9.90 -21.47
N LEU A 137 8.90 10.23 -21.74
CA LEU A 137 8.52 11.10 -22.86
C LEU A 137 8.98 12.54 -22.65
N VAL A 138 8.76 13.08 -21.45
CA VAL A 138 9.12 14.47 -21.12
C VAL A 138 10.63 14.66 -21.05
N THR A 139 11.36 13.69 -20.53
CA THR A 139 12.84 13.79 -20.39
C THR A 139 13.60 13.33 -21.61
N GLY A 140 13.00 12.52 -22.47
CA GLY A 140 13.70 11.83 -23.57
C GLY A 140 14.67 10.74 -23.09
N LYS A 141 14.71 10.47 -21.78
CA LYS A 141 15.63 9.51 -21.14
C LYS A 141 14.89 8.21 -20.83
N ARG A 142 15.60 7.10 -20.78
CA ARG A 142 14.98 5.77 -20.69
C ARG A 142 15.10 5.09 -19.33
N LYS A 143 16.23 5.26 -18.61
CA LYS A 143 16.46 4.57 -17.34
C LYS A 143 15.54 5.08 -16.24
N VAL A 144 15.14 4.17 -15.36
CA VAL A 144 14.38 4.47 -14.15
C VAL A 144 15.06 3.82 -12.96
N LEU A 145 15.24 4.58 -11.89
CA LEU A 145 15.76 4.08 -10.63
C LEU A 145 14.62 3.68 -9.71
N ALA A 146 14.74 2.53 -9.04
CA ALA A 146 13.78 2.04 -8.05
C ALA A 146 14.53 1.42 -6.86
N MET A 147 13.93 1.44 -5.67
CA MET A 147 14.56 0.87 -4.48
C MET A 147 14.40 -0.66 -4.43
N TYR A 148 15.42 -1.35 -3.91
CA TYR A 148 15.21 -2.69 -3.35
C TYR A 148 14.16 -2.63 -2.23
N ARG A 149 13.45 -3.74 -2.01
CA ARG A 149 12.34 -3.88 -1.04
C ARG A 149 11.06 -3.12 -1.40
N SER A 150 10.96 -2.48 -2.54
CA SER A 150 9.74 -1.83 -3.03
C SER A 150 8.76 -2.81 -3.69
N TYR A 151 7.51 -2.36 -3.88
CA TYR A 151 6.53 -3.03 -4.72
C TYR A 151 5.70 -2.04 -5.52
N HIS A 152 5.80 -2.09 -6.83
CA HIS A 152 5.15 -1.13 -7.73
C HIS A 152 4.07 -1.72 -8.64
N GLY A 153 3.83 -3.03 -8.58
CA GLY A 153 2.80 -3.72 -9.37
C GLY A 153 3.31 -4.97 -10.08
N ASN A 154 2.45 -5.62 -10.86
CA ASN A 154 2.77 -6.86 -11.56
C ASN A 154 2.65 -6.79 -13.09
N THR A 155 2.49 -5.60 -13.67
CA THR A 155 2.61 -5.38 -15.10
C THR A 155 4.08 -5.26 -15.51
N SER A 156 4.39 -5.24 -16.81
CA SER A 156 5.76 -5.39 -17.32
C SER A 156 6.79 -4.47 -16.66
N THR A 157 6.61 -3.14 -16.73
CA THR A 157 7.56 -2.19 -16.12
C THR A 157 7.40 -2.17 -14.59
N ALA A 158 6.18 -2.20 -14.08
CA ALA A 158 5.91 -2.14 -12.64
C ALA A 158 6.52 -3.33 -11.88
N ILE A 159 6.47 -4.56 -12.43
CA ILE A 159 7.12 -5.71 -11.79
C ILE A 159 8.65 -5.60 -11.88
N THR A 160 9.18 -5.02 -12.95
CA THR A 160 10.62 -4.78 -13.06
C THR A 160 11.10 -3.73 -12.06
N LEU A 161 10.30 -2.69 -11.80
CA LEU A 161 10.59 -1.66 -10.78
C LEU A 161 10.51 -2.23 -9.36
N THR A 162 9.72 -3.30 -9.16
CA THR A 162 9.56 -3.94 -7.85
C THR A 162 10.90 -4.48 -7.34
N GLY A 163 11.26 -4.12 -6.12
CA GLY A 163 12.54 -4.48 -5.49
C GLY A 163 12.49 -5.73 -4.60
N ASP A 164 11.41 -6.52 -4.64
CA ASP A 164 11.20 -7.70 -3.81
C ASP A 164 11.16 -9.02 -4.63
N PRO A 165 11.09 -10.20 -3.97
CA PRO A 165 11.15 -11.50 -4.62
C PRO A 165 10.08 -11.76 -5.69
N ARG A 166 8.94 -11.07 -5.67
CA ARG A 166 7.89 -11.21 -6.69
C ARG A 166 8.40 -10.88 -8.10
N ARG A 167 9.49 -10.11 -8.21
CA ARG A 167 10.15 -9.80 -9.48
C ARG A 167 10.87 -11.01 -10.07
N TRP A 168 11.49 -11.86 -9.27
CA TRP A 168 12.48 -12.86 -9.73
C TRP A 168 11.97 -13.77 -10.85
N ALA A 169 10.72 -14.21 -10.77
CA ALA A 169 10.12 -15.07 -11.80
C ALA A 169 9.80 -14.32 -13.12
N ASN A 170 9.93 -12.98 -13.12
CA ASN A 170 9.62 -12.13 -14.27
C ASN A 170 10.87 -11.57 -14.97
N GLU A 171 12.06 -12.01 -14.55
CA GLU A 171 13.33 -11.62 -15.14
C GLU A 171 13.75 -12.60 -16.28
N PRO A 172 14.44 -12.12 -17.36
CA PRO A 172 14.81 -10.73 -17.62
C PRO A 172 13.62 -9.91 -18.12
N ALA A 173 13.51 -8.66 -17.66
CA ALA A 173 12.41 -7.77 -18.01
C ALA A 173 12.95 -6.46 -18.65
N ASP A 174 12.53 -5.28 -18.20
CA ASP A 174 13.00 -4.00 -18.74
C ASP A 174 14.44 -3.69 -18.29
N ALA A 175 15.41 -3.87 -19.18
CA ALA A 175 16.83 -3.63 -18.92
C ALA A 175 17.16 -2.16 -18.58
N SER A 176 16.20 -1.25 -18.67
CA SER A 176 16.38 0.16 -18.32
C SER A 176 16.02 0.48 -16.87
N VAL A 177 15.64 -0.50 -16.07
CA VAL A 177 15.42 -0.34 -14.63
C VAL A 177 16.69 -0.67 -13.86
N VAL A 178 17.05 0.20 -12.95
CA VAL A 178 18.23 0.04 -12.06
C VAL A 178 17.75 0.11 -10.62
N HIS A 179 18.14 -0.91 -9.82
CA HIS A 179 17.82 -0.93 -8.41
C HIS A 179 18.96 -0.39 -7.55
N PHE A 180 18.60 0.37 -6.52
CA PHE A 180 19.53 0.88 -5.54
C PHE A 180 19.03 0.57 -4.11
N PHE A 181 19.94 0.61 -3.12
CA PHE A 181 19.57 0.45 -1.72
C PHE A 181 18.94 1.72 -1.17
N GLY A 182 17.73 1.61 -0.65
CA GLY A 182 17.11 2.64 0.18
C GLY A 182 17.53 2.53 1.65
N PRO A 183 17.24 3.54 2.47
CA PRO A 183 17.53 3.53 3.90
C PRO A 183 16.71 2.50 4.65
N TYR A 184 17.31 1.91 5.69
CA TYR A 184 16.66 0.98 6.59
C TYR A 184 17.39 0.95 7.93
N ASP A 185 17.10 1.88 8.81
CA ASP A 185 17.84 2.12 10.06
C ASP A 185 18.10 0.86 10.87
N TYR A 186 17.08 0.03 11.07
CA TYR A 186 17.22 -1.19 11.86
C TYR A 186 18.16 -2.23 11.23
N ARG A 187 18.26 -2.28 9.90
CA ARG A 187 19.12 -3.20 9.12
C ARG A 187 19.86 -2.47 8.03
N SER A 188 20.57 -1.41 8.43
CA SER A 188 21.24 -0.52 7.48
C SER A 188 22.16 -1.28 6.52
N PRO A 189 21.92 -1.19 5.19
CA PRO A 189 22.86 -1.71 4.22
C PRO A 189 24.13 -0.85 4.13
N PHE A 190 24.12 0.31 4.78
CA PHE A 190 25.23 1.28 4.80
C PHE A 190 26.06 1.22 6.09
N HIS A 191 25.71 0.32 7.04
CA HIS A 191 26.38 0.20 8.34
C HIS A 191 26.35 1.52 9.14
N SER A 192 25.22 2.20 9.12
CA SER A 192 25.02 3.46 9.83
C SER A 192 24.68 3.21 11.30
N ASP A 193 25.11 4.14 12.15
CA ASP A 193 24.91 4.09 13.60
C ASP A 193 23.84 5.09 14.08
N SER A 194 23.35 5.95 13.18
CA SER A 194 22.26 6.90 13.47
C SER A 194 21.41 7.19 12.21
N PRO A 195 20.19 7.69 12.38
CA PRO A 195 19.32 8.09 11.27
C PRO A 195 19.95 9.16 10.36
N GLU A 196 20.72 10.09 10.92
CA GLU A 196 21.41 11.14 10.14
C GLU A 196 22.50 10.53 9.26
N GLN A 197 23.27 9.59 9.80
CA GLN A 197 24.27 8.83 9.05
C GLN A 197 23.63 7.97 7.96
N GLU A 198 22.48 7.35 8.27
CA GLU A 198 21.72 6.58 7.27
C GLU A 198 21.28 7.47 6.11
N THR A 199 20.75 8.66 6.39
CA THR A 199 20.41 9.65 5.36
C THR A 199 21.61 10.03 4.51
N GLU A 200 22.72 10.44 5.14
CA GLU A 200 23.93 10.87 4.44
C GLU A 200 24.45 9.77 3.50
N ARG A 201 24.60 8.56 4.01
CA ARG A 201 25.17 7.42 3.27
C ARG A 201 24.22 6.90 2.18
N ALA A 202 22.93 6.87 2.44
CA ALA A 202 21.93 6.48 1.45
C ALA A 202 21.85 7.49 0.29
N LEU A 203 21.92 8.78 0.57
CA LEU A 203 21.97 9.82 -0.48
C LEU A 203 23.29 9.79 -1.26
N ALA A 204 24.43 9.59 -0.59
CA ALA A 204 25.72 9.43 -1.26
C ALA A 204 25.71 8.19 -2.18
N HIS A 205 25.14 7.07 -1.73
CA HIS A 205 24.96 5.87 -2.57
C HIS A 205 24.06 6.15 -3.77
N LEU A 206 22.94 6.84 -3.58
CA LEU A 206 22.03 7.18 -4.68
C LEU A 206 22.71 8.10 -5.70
N GLU A 207 23.44 9.14 -5.24
CA GLU A 207 24.17 10.04 -6.14
C GLU A 207 25.24 9.30 -6.92
N GLN A 208 26.00 8.43 -6.25
CA GLN A 208 26.99 7.58 -6.93
C GLN A 208 26.34 6.67 -7.97
N THR A 209 25.18 6.08 -7.67
CA THR A 209 24.41 5.27 -8.62
C THR A 209 24.01 6.12 -9.84
N ILE A 210 23.49 7.34 -9.62
CA ILE A 210 23.14 8.27 -10.71
C ILE A 210 24.35 8.57 -11.61
N ILE A 211 25.50 8.83 -11.02
CA ILE A 211 26.74 9.15 -11.76
C ILE A 211 27.21 7.94 -12.58
N LEU A 212 27.30 6.77 -11.96
CA LEU A 212 27.82 5.56 -12.61
C LEU A 212 26.89 5.00 -13.67
N GLU A 213 25.57 5.15 -13.49
CA GLU A 213 24.56 4.77 -14.50
C GLU A 213 24.43 5.79 -15.63
N GLY A 214 25.04 6.96 -15.47
CA GLY A 214 25.02 8.05 -16.43
C GLY A 214 23.78 8.93 -16.30
N ALA A 215 23.91 10.04 -15.55
CA ALA A 215 22.81 10.96 -15.22
C ALA A 215 22.00 11.44 -16.45
N SER A 216 22.64 11.58 -17.61
CA SER A 216 21.97 11.95 -18.87
C SER A 216 21.05 10.87 -19.43
N THR A 217 21.08 9.64 -18.93
CA THR A 217 20.24 8.51 -19.38
C THR A 217 19.07 8.22 -18.44
N ILE A 218 19.07 8.78 -17.22
CA ILE A 218 18.07 8.51 -16.18
C ILE A 218 16.92 9.52 -16.30
N GLY A 219 15.73 9.02 -16.64
CA GLY A 219 14.51 9.82 -16.82
C GLY A 219 13.69 9.98 -15.55
N ALA A 220 13.69 8.98 -14.69
CA ALA A 220 12.89 9.02 -13.46
C ALA A 220 13.54 8.23 -12.32
N ILE A 221 13.09 8.57 -11.12
CA ILE A 221 13.18 7.75 -9.92
C ILE A 221 11.76 7.53 -9.39
N ILE A 222 11.45 6.30 -8.96
CA ILE A 222 10.16 5.99 -8.33
C ILE A 222 10.40 5.47 -6.91
N ILE A 223 9.70 6.05 -5.93
CA ILE A 223 9.85 5.74 -4.52
C ILE A 223 8.48 5.71 -3.85
N GLU A 224 8.20 4.68 -3.03
CA GLU A 224 7.13 4.71 -2.03
C GLU A 224 7.54 5.67 -0.91
N SER A 225 6.71 6.66 -0.57
CA SER A 225 7.04 7.63 0.51
C SER A 225 7.29 6.95 1.86
N VAL A 226 6.58 5.85 2.11
CA VAL A 226 6.89 4.83 3.11
C VAL A 226 6.82 3.49 2.41
N VAL A 227 7.89 2.72 2.44
CA VAL A 227 7.90 1.38 1.83
C VAL A 227 6.89 0.49 2.55
N GLY A 228 5.84 0.10 1.87
CA GLY A 228 4.68 -0.55 2.49
C GLY A 228 4.90 -2.02 2.80
N THR A 229 4.62 -2.91 1.84
CA THR A 229 4.56 -4.37 2.02
C THR A 229 5.85 -4.94 2.64
N ASN A 230 6.99 -4.39 2.27
CA ASN A 230 8.29 -4.88 2.75
C ASN A 230 8.70 -4.34 4.12
N GLY A 231 7.78 -3.80 4.90
CA GLY A 231 7.97 -3.64 6.33
C GLY A 231 7.71 -2.27 6.93
N VAL A 232 6.90 -1.43 6.29
CA VAL A 232 6.60 -0.06 6.75
C VAL A 232 7.91 0.68 7.05
N LEU A 233 8.81 0.73 6.04
CA LEU A 233 10.09 1.38 6.21
C LEU A 233 9.90 2.90 6.13
N ILE A 234 10.03 3.55 7.28
CA ILE A 234 9.94 5.01 7.39
C ILE A 234 11.29 5.59 6.94
N PRO A 235 11.32 6.51 5.98
CA PRO A 235 12.56 7.15 5.60
C PRO A 235 13.10 8.02 6.75
N PRO A 236 14.42 7.99 7.04
CA PRO A 236 15.00 8.84 8.07
C PRO A 236 14.90 10.33 7.71
N PRO A 237 14.98 11.23 8.70
CA PRO A 237 14.85 12.67 8.48
C PRO A 237 15.81 13.19 7.38
N GLY A 238 15.29 14.00 6.47
CA GLY A 238 16.06 14.60 5.38
C GLY A 238 16.30 13.70 4.15
N TYR A 239 15.95 12.41 4.19
CA TYR A 239 16.21 11.51 3.06
C TYR A 239 15.39 11.89 1.82
N LEU A 240 14.07 11.99 1.91
CA LEU A 240 13.23 12.33 0.75
C LEU A 240 13.48 13.76 0.22
N PRO A 241 13.68 14.79 1.04
CA PRO A 241 14.17 16.09 0.59
C PRO A 241 15.49 16.00 -0.18
N GLY A 242 16.46 15.21 0.32
CA GLY A 242 17.73 14.98 -0.38
C GLY A 242 17.56 14.25 -1.73
N VAL A 243 16.63 13.29 -1.82
CA VAL A 243 16.26 12.69 -3.12
C VAL A 243 15.72 13.74 -4.08
N ARG A 244 14.86 14.67 -3.59
CA ARG A 244 14.34 15.77 -4.41
C ARG A 244 15.45 16.66 -4.95
N GLU A 245 16.42 17.03 -4.10
CA GLU A 245 17.58 17.82 -4.50
C GLU A 245 18.42 17.12 -5.58
N LEU A 246 18.65 15.82 -5.44
CA LEU A 246 19.35 15.03 -6.46
C LEU A 246 18.55 14.99 -7.78
N CYS A 247 17.24 14.81 -7.72
CA CYS A 247 16.39 14.83 -8.90
C CYS A 247 16.46 16.18 -9.63
N ASP A 248 16.42 17.29 -8.89
CA ASP A 248 16.52 18.64 -9.46
C ASP A 248 17.90 18.88 -10.09
N ARG A 249 18.97 18.49 -9.39
CA ARG A 249 20.35 18.63 -9.87
C ARG A 249 20.62 17.91 -11.18
N TYR A 250 20.06 16.72 -11.35
CA TYR A 250 20.33 15.86 -12.51
C TYR A 250 19.20 15.84 -13.56
N GLY A 251 18.14 16.63 -13.36
CA GLY A 251 16.98 16.68 -14.26
C GLY A 251 16.28 15.32 -14.39
N ILE A 252 16.03 14.70 -13.25
CA ILE A 252 15.33 13.42 -13.09
C ILE A 252 13.91 13.68 -12.58
N VAL A 253 12.89 13.02 -13.14
CA VAL A 253 11.51 13.11 -12.67
C VAL A 253 11.36 12.28 -11.40
N TYR A 254 10.89 12.89 -10.31
CA TYR A 254 10.56 12.18 -9.07
C TYR A 254 9.10 11.73 -9.10
N ILE A 255 8.87 10.42 -9.06
CA ILE A 255 7.56 9.78 -8.97
C ILE A 255 7.36 9.28 -7.55
N ALA A 256 6.38 9.83 -6.82
CA ALA A 256 5.96 9.29 -5.54
C ALA A 256 4.90 8.19 -5.77
N ASP A 257 5.21 6.96 -5.37
CA ASP A 257 4.23 5.88 -5.34
C ASP A 257 3.43 5.94 -4.03
N GLU A 258 2.28 6.58 -4.12
CA GLU A 258 1.32 6.77 -3.01
C GLU A 258 0.20 5.72 -3.01
N VAL A 259 0.35 4.66 -3.78
CA VAL A 259 -0.66 3.59 -3.93
C VAL A 259 -1.03 2.97 -2.59
N MET A 260 -0.09 2.83 -1.65
CA MET A 260 -0.37 2.21 -0.36
C MET A 260 -0.64 3.23 0.75
N VAL A 261 0.08 4.35 0.78
CA VAL A 261 0.02 5.30 1.91
C VAL A 261 -0.83 6.53 1.65
N GLY A 262 -1.17 6.81 0.41
CA GLY A 262 -2.10 7.87 0.05
C GLY A 262 -3.51 7.66 0.62
N PHE A 263 -4.27 8.73 0.66
CA PHE A 263 -5.63 8.77 1.19
C PHE A 263 -5.74 8.35 2.65
N GLY A 264 -4.98 9.01 3.52
CA GLY A 264 -5.21 9.03 4.95
C GLY A 264 -4.47 8.00 5.78
N ARG A 265 -3.74 7.04 5.19
CA ARG A 265 -3.11 5.95 5.92
C ARG A 265 -2.14 6.41 7.00
N LEU A 266 -1.41 7.52 6.76
CA LEU A 266 -0.48 8.13 7.69
C LEU A 266 -1.06 9.32 8.48
N GLY A 267 -2.34 9.66 8.27
CA GLY A 267 -2.98 10.84 8.85
C GLY A 267 -2.83 12.11 8.01
N THR A 268 -2.33 11.99 6.79
CA THR A 268 -2.23 13.02 5.76
C THR A 268 -2.94 12.55 4.49
N TRP A 269 -3.25 13.44 3.54
CA TRP A 269 -3.82 13.01 2.26
C TRP A 269 -2.81 12.20 1.46
N TRP A 270 -1.56 12.67 1.41
CA TRP A 270 -0.44 12.00 0.76
C TRP A 270 0.65 11.67 1.77
N GLY A 271 1.29 10.52 1.63
CA GLY A 271 2.34 10.10 2.56
C GLY A 271 3.55 11.01 2.53
N PHE A 272 3.92 11.56 1.36
CA PHE A 272 5.07 12.47 1.22
C PHE A 272 4.91 13.78 2.00
N GLU A 273 3.67 14.21 2.32
CA GLU A 273 3.43 15.41 3.16
C GLU A 273 4.07 15.30 4.55
N SER A 274 4.24 14.07 5.05
CA SER A 274 4.90 13.82 6.33
C SER A 274 6.44 14.03 6.30
N PHE A 275 7.00 14.31 5.12
CA PHE A 275 8.45 14.36 4.90
C PHE A 275 8.93 15.61 4.16
N ASP A 276 8.12 16.66 4.11
CA ASP A 276 8.44 17.97 3.52
C ASP A 276 9.01 17.88 2.08
N VAL A 277 8.43 17.04 1.24
CA VAL A 277 8.87 16.85 -0.14
C VAL A 277 7.71 16.95 -1.12
N THR A 278 7.96 17.48 -2.31
CA THR A 278 7.00 17.53 -3.42
C THR A 278 7.56 16.76 -4.60
N PRO A 279 6.90 15.67 -5.07
CA PRO A 279 7.31 14.93 -6.27
C PRO A 279 6.93 15.69 -7.55
N ASP A 280 7.22 15.11 -8.71
CA ASP A 280 6.74 15.60 -10.03
C ASP A 280 5.49 14.89 -10.50
N LEU A 281 5.33 13.62 -10.12
CA LEU A 281 4.18 12.77 -10.40
C LEU A 281 3.79 12.01 -9.14
N ILE A 282 2.49 11.85 -8.89
CA ILE A 282 1.96 11.12 -7.74
C ILE A 282 1.09 9.99 -8.28
N THR A 283 1.45 8.74 -8.01
CA THR A 283 0.63 7.59 -8.38
C THR A 283 -0.24 7.15 -7.23
N PHE A 284 -1.49 6.79 -7.50
CA PHE A 284 -2.44 6.39 -6.47
C PHE A 284 -3.37 5.25 -6.91
N ALA A 285 -3.92 4.55 -5.92
CA ALA A 285 -5.01 3.57 -6.05
C ALA A 285 -5.62 3.30 -4.68
N LYS A 286 -6.06 2.09 -4.40
CA LYS A 286 -6.46 1.56 -3.08
C LYS A 286 -7.38 2.50 -2.29
N GLY A 287 -6.81 3.34 -1.41
CA GLY A 287 -7.55 4.21 -0.50
C GLY A 287 -8.46 5.23 -1.16
N ILE A 288 -8.26 5.57 -2.44
CA ILE A 288 -9.09 6.54 -3.17
C ILE A 288 -10.60 6.22 -3.09
N ASN A 289 -10.96 4.95 -3.13
CA ASN A 289 -12.34 4.49 -3.00
C ASN A 289 -12.46 3.20 -2.18
N SER A 290 -11.47 2.93 -1.31
CA SER A 290 -11.39 1.74 -0.46
C SER A 290 -11.40 0.41 -1.24
N GLY A 291 -11.05 0.43 -2.53
CA GLY A 291 -11.06 -0.76 -3.37
C GLY A 291 -12.46 -1.30 -3.72
N TYR A 292 -13.52 -0.54 -3.47
CA TYR A 292 -14.90 -0.95 -3.79
C TYR A 292 -15.12 -1.15 -5.28
N VAL A 293 -14.49 -0.32 -6.10
CA VAL A 293 -14.40 -0.50 -7.56
C VAL A 293 -12.95 -0.23 -7.98
N PRO A 294 -12.32 -1.08 -8.80
CA PRO A 294 -10.95 -0.85 -9.26
C PRO A 294 -10.75 0.56 -9.82
N LEU A 295 -9.82 1.32 -9.24
CA LEU A 295 -9.47 2.68 -9.62
C LEU A 295 -8.05 2.99 -9.19
N GLY A 296 -7.34 3.73 -10.01
CA GLY A 296 -6.06 4.33 -9.72
C GLY A 296 -5.85 5.56 -10.61
N GLY A 297 -4.67 6.15 -10.53
CA GLY A 297 -4.33 7.27 -11.38
C GLY A 297 -2.98 7.88 -11.11
N VAL A 298 -2.66 8.89 -11.89
CA VAL A 298 -1.47 9.72 -11.78
C VAL A 298 -1.93 11.17 -11.65
N VAL A 299 -1.54 11.84 -10.57
CA VAL A 299 -1.65 13.30 -10.46
C VAL A 299 -0.40 13.89 -11.10
N ILE A 300 -0.59 14.83 -12.00
CA ILE A 300 0.45 15.30 -12.92
C ILE A 300 0.75 16.75 -12.59
N SER A 301 2.04 17.06 -12.31
CA SER A 301 2.44 18.46 -12.16
C SER A 301 2.28 19.23 -13.47
N ASP A 302 1.97 20.52 -13.36
CA ASP A 302 1.76 21.41 -14.52
C ASP A 302 2.99 21.43 -15.43
N ARG A 303 4.20 21.31 -14.87
CA ARG A 303 5.45 21.19 -15.62
C ARG A 303 5.47 19.96 -16.55
N ILE A 304 5.00 18.84 -16.07
CA ILE A 304 4.90 17.60 -16.87
C ILE A 304 3.70 17.68 -17.81
N GLY A 305 2.57 18.21 -17.33
CA GLY A 305 1.32 18.37 -18.10
C GLY A 305 1.51 19.24 -19.34
N ALA A 306 2.20 20.36 -19.23
CA ALA A 306 2.47 21.30 -20.32
C ALA A 306 3.15 20.66 -21.54
N HIS A 307 3.99 19.63 -21.35
CA HIS A 307 4.56 18.88 -22.49
C HIS A 307 3.48 18.24 -23.36
N PHE A 308 2.40 17.77 -22.75
CA PHE A 308 1.32 17.08 -23.44
C PHE A 308 0.21 18.00 -23.97
N ASP A 309 0.32 19.30 -23.79
CA ASP A 309 -0.60 20.26 -24.44
C ASP A 309 -0.44 20.27 -25.97
N THR A 310 0.76 19.97 -26.47
CA THR A 310 1.10 19.97 -27.90
C THR A 310 1.60 18.62 -28.41
N VAL A 311 1.99 17.71 -27.51
CA VAL A 311 2.47 16.36 -27.84
C VAL A 311 1.44 15.34 -27.37
N SER A 312 0.94 14.51 -28.27
CA SER A 312 -0.04 13.49 -27.94
C SER A 312 0.55 12.47 -26.95
N PHE A 313 -0.14 12.24 -25.84
CA PHE A 313 0.23 11.16 -24.90
C PHE A 313 -0.21 9.81 -25.49
N PRO A 314 0.73 8.88 -25.81
CA PRO A 314 0.42 7.60 -26.45
C PRO A 314 -0.02 6.53 -25.44
N GLY A 315 -0.54 6.92 -24.30
CA GLY A 315 -1.08 6.05 -23.25
C GLY A 315 -2.60 6.16 -23.20
N GLY A 316 -3.27 5.07 -22.84
CA GLY A 316 -4.72 5.06 -22.69
C GLY A 316 -5.21 3.72 -22.18
N LEU A 317 -6.31 3.76 -21.45
CA LEU A 317 -6.98 2.60 -20.87
C LEU A 317 -8.47 2.71 -21.19
N THR A 318 -9.09 1.62 -21.65
CA THR A 318 -10.52 1.59 -22.01
C THR A 318 -11.41 2.08 -20.88
N TYR A 319 -11.02 1.79 -19.64
CA TYR A 319 -11.81 2.13 -18.45
C TYR A 319 -11.26 3.35 -17.67
N SER A 320 -10.39 4.17 -18.28
CA SER A 320 -9.84 5.36 -17.63
C SER A 320 -10.94 6.32 -17.14
N GLY A 321 -10.98 6.57 -15.85
CA GLY A 321 -11.99 7.44 -15.22
C GLY A 321 -13.41 6.91 -15.38
N HIS A 322 -13.59 5.60 -15.17
CA HIS A 322 -14.88 4.92 -15.24
C HIS A 322 -15.87 5.57 -14.25
N PRO A 323 -17.05 6.03 -14.71
CA PRO A 323 -17.99 6.76 -13.85
C PRO A 323 -18.35 6.01 -12.56
N LEU A 324 -18.62 4.70 -12.67
CA LEU A 324 -18.97 3.85 -11.54
C LEU A 324 -17.82 3.73 -10.53
N ALA A 325 -16.56 3.80 -10.97
CA ALA A 325 -15.40 3.74 -10.09
C ALA A 325 -15.07 5.10 -9.45
N CYS A 326 -15.38 6.20 -10.15
CA CYS A 326 -15.16 7.54 -9.64
C CYS A 326 -16.18 7.95 -8.55
N ALA A 327 -17.42 7.46 -8.63
CA ALA A 327 -18.48 7.82 -7.69
C ALA A 327 -18.13 7.52 -6.22
N PRO A 328 -17.70 6.30 -5.84
CA PRO A 328 -17.27 6.03 -4.47
C PRO A 328 -16.00 6.81 -4.07
N GLY A 329 -15.18 7.24 -5.04
CA GLY A 329 -14.05 8.13 -4.79
C GLY A 329 -14.52 9.51 -4.29
N ILE A 330 -15.57 10.10 -4.89
CA ILE A 330 -16.17 11.35 -4.42
C ILE A 330 -16.70 11.18 -3.01
N ALA A 331 -17.48 10.11 -2.75
CA ALA A 331 -18.01 9.81 -1.44
C ALA A 331 -16.89 9.62 -0.38
N THR A 332 -15.72 9.10 -0.77
CA THR A 332 -14.55 9.01 0.12
C THR A 332 -14.12 10.39 0.63
N PHE A 333 -14.03 11.40 -0.24
CA PHE A 333 -13.69 12.77 0.18
C PHE A 333 -14.70 13.36 1.15
N GLU A 334 -16.00 13.13 0.90
CA GLU A 334 -17.07 13.60 1.77
C GLU A 334 -16.98 12.98 3.17
N VAL A 335 -16.79 11.66 3.24
CA VAL A 335 -16.61 10.92 4.50
C VAL A 335 -15.37 11.42 5.24
N PHE A 336 -14.24 11.53 4.57
CA PHE A 336 -12.98 12.00 5.18
C PHE A 336 -13.13 13.39 5.81
N ARG A 337 -13.77 14.33 5.11
CA ARG A 337 -14.01 15.70 5.61
C ARG A 337 -15.04 15.73 6.72
N ARG A 338 -16.16 15.02 6.57
CA ARG A 338 -17.24 15.00 7.56
C ARG A 338 -16.81 14.38 8.89
N ASP A 339 -16.11 13.25 8.82
CA ASP A 339 -15.79 12.42 9.97
C ASP A 339 -14.38 12.68 10.55
N GLY A 340 -13.63 13.64 9.98
CA GLY A 340 -12.30 14.01 10.45
C GLY A 340 -11.30 12.84 10.44
N ILE A 341 -11.31 12.06 9.36
CA ILE A 341 -10.55 10.78 9.30
C ILE A 341 -9.03 11.01 9.48
N LEU A 342 -8.47 12.07 8.91
CA LEU A 342 -7.04 12.33 9.00
C LEU A 342 -6.60 12.61 10.44
N GLU A 343 -7.34 13.46 11.15
CA GLU A 343 -7.12 13.81 12.56
C GLU A 343 -7.24 12.58 13.43
N ARG A 344 -8.28 11.78 13.19
CA ARG A 344 -8.51 10.52 13.90
C ARG A 344 -7.36 9.52 13.73
N VAL A 345 -6.83 9.39 12.52
CA VAL A 345 -5.71 8.48 12.21
C VAL A 345 -4.46 8.90 12.98
N ARG A 346 -4.15 10.21 13.02
CA ARG A 346 -3.02 10.73 13.82
C ARG A 346 -3.21 10.46 15.30
N ASP A 347 -4.38 10.83 15.85
CA ASP A 347 -4.68 10.65 17.27
C ASP A 347 -4.57 9.17 17.70
N LEU A 348 -5.22 8.25 16.99
CA LEU A 348 -5.17 6.83 17.31
C LEU A 348 -3.76 6.25 17.14
N GLY A 349 -3.02 6.67 16.13
CA GLY A 349 -1.65 6.27 15.91
C GLY A 349 -0.73 6.65 17.06
N GLU A 350 -0.78 7.91 17.48
CA GLU A 350 0.08 8.46 18.53
C GLU A 350 -0.35 8.03 19.95
N ARG A 351 -1.64 8.07 20.24
CA ARG A 351 -2.16 7.83 21.59
C ARG A 351 -2.38 6.36 21.91
N VAL A 352 -2.72 5.54 20.92
CA VAL A 352 -3.08 4.14 21.15
C VAL A 352 -2.03 3.19 20.59
N VAL A 353 -1.69 3.29 19.29
CA VAL A 353 -0.83 2.28 18.64
C VAL A 353 0.62 2.39 19.09
N ALA A 354 1.22 3.57 18.99
CA ALA A 354 2.64 3.77 19.29
C ALA A 354 3.03 3.32 20.71
N PRO A 355 2.31 3.71 21.80
CA PRO A 355 2.67 3.27 23.14
C PRO A 355 2.50 1.76 23.36
N ARG A 356 1.49 1.16 22.74
CA ARG A 356 1.25 -0.29 22.82
C ARG A 356 2.36 -1.08 22.13
N LEU A 357 2.77 -0.68 20.93
CA LEU A 357 3.83 -1.36 20.20
C LEU A 357 5.20 -1.15 20.88
N ALA A 358 5.46 0.03 21.45
CA ALA A 358 6.66 0.26 22.26
C ALA A 358 6.72 -0.74 23.44
N ARG A 359 5.58 -0.95 24.12
CA ARG A 359 5.51 -1.95 25.19
C ARG A 359 5.78 -3.38 24.66
N PHE A 360 5.29 -3.75 23.48
CA PHE A 360 5.60 -5.07 22.89
C PHE A 360 7.11 -5.24 22.70
N ALA A 361 7.81 -4.20 22.24
CA ALA A 361 9.26 -4.22 22.10
C ALA A 361 9.98 -4.38 23.47
N GLU A 362 9.38 -3.94 24.56
CA GLU A 362 9.94 -4.14 25.92
C GLU A 362 9.65 -5.53 26.47
N THR A 363 8.44 -6.07 26.25
CA THR A 363 7.93 -7.27 26.92
C THR A 363 8.16 -8.57 26.14
N HIS A 364 8.21 -8.51 24.81
CA HIS A 364 8.37 -9.70 23.96
C HIS A 364 9.78 -9.80 23.40
N PRO A 365 10.58 -10.81 23.78
CA PRO A 365 11.96 -10.97 23.31
C PRO A 365 12.04 -11.21 21.80
N SER A 366 10.99 -11.70 21.15
CA SER A 366 10.92 -11.87 19.70
C SER A 366 10.72 -10.56 18.93
N VAL A 367 10.33 -9.46 19.58
CA VAL A 367 10.15 -8.16 18.93
C VAL A 367 11.49 -7.43 18.87
N GLY A 368 12.03 -7.28 17.66
CA GLY A 368 13.30 -6.59 17.42
C GLY A 368 13.12 -5.08 17.22
N GLU A 369 12.08 -4.68 16.48
CA GLU A 369 11.77 -3.28 16.22
C GLU A 369 10.27 -3.08 16.00
N VAL A 370 9.79 -1.91 16.37
CA VAL A 370 8.45 -1.39 15.98
C VAL A 370 8.61 -0.04 15.32
N ARG A 371 7.89 0.18 14.22
CA ARG A 371 7.94 1.44 13.46
C ARG A 371 6.64 1.70 12.74
N GLY A 372 6.30 2.95 12.53
CA GLY A 372 5.11 3.33 11.79
C GLY A 372 4.68 4.77 12.01
N LEU A 373 3.63 5.17 11.29
CA LEU A 373 2.96 6.47 11.39
C LEU A 373 1.46 6.27 11.20
N GLY A 374 0.64 7.10 11.84
CA GLY A 374 -0.81 7.03 11.75
C GLY A 374 -1.33 5.63 12.09
N LEU A 375 -2.11 5.01 11.19
CA LEU A 375 -2.57 3.63 11.32
C LEU A 375 -1.86 2.69 10.35
N PHE A 376 -0.53 2.86 10.23
CA PHE A 376 0.33 1.99 9.42
C PHE A 376 1.63 1.69 10.16
N TRP A 377 1.70 0.51 10.77
CA TRP A 377 2.80 0.09 11.62
C TRP A 377 3.29 -1.30 11.26
N ALA A 378 4.56 -1.57 11.58
CA ALA A 378 5.15 -2.90 11.52
C ALA A 378 5.82 -3.26 12.84
N ILE A 379 5.69 -4.54 13.20
CA ILE A 379 6.44 -5.21 14.26
C ILE A 379 7.39 -6.16 13.56
N GLU A 380 8.69 -5.94 13.68
CA GLU A 380 9.70 -6.81 13.10
C GLU A 380 10.17 -7.84 14.12
N LEU A 381 10.07 -9.13 13.73
CA LEU A 381 10.35 -10.26 14.63
C LEU A 381 11.74 -10.84 14.38
N VAL A 382 12.42 -11.17 15.48
CA VAL A 382 13.81 -11.67 15.50
C VAL A 382 13.95 -12.91 16.36
N ARG A 383 14.97 -13.75 16.07
CA ARG A 383 15.43 -14.83 16.94
C ARG A 383 16.43 -14.35 17.98
N ASP A 384 17.09 -13.25 17.70
CA ASP A 384 18.13 -12.68 18.53
C ASP A 384 18.16 -11.16 18.32
N ARG A 385 18.03 -10.40 19.41
CA ARG A 385 17.98 -8.93 19.36
C ARG A 385 19.35 -8.29 19.16
N GLU A 386 20.42 -8.92 19.64
CA GLU A 386 21.78 -8.38 19.53
C GLU A 386 22.28 -8.47 18.10
N THR A 387 22.15 -9.64 17.49
CA THR A 387 22.54 -9.88 16.10
C THR A 387 21.50 -9.40 15.11
N ARG A 388 20.26 -9.13 15.58
CA ARG A 388 19.08 -8.82 14.76
C ARG A 388 18.73 -9.96 13.79
N GLU A 389 19.08 -11.22 14.12
CA GLU A 389 18.75 -12.38 13.29
C GLU A 389 17.23 -12.46 13.10
N PRO A 390 16.69 -12.43 11.84
CA PRO A 390 15.26 -12.49 11.61
C PRO A 390 14.64 -13.77 12.16
N LEU A 391 13.39 -13.69 12.66
CA LEU A 391 12.64 -14.85 13.14
C LEU A 391 12.51 -15.94 12.08
N VAL A 392 12.32 -15.56 10.84
CA VAL A 392 12.32 -16.43 9.66
C VAL A 392 13.21 -15.83 8.56
N PRO A 393 13.86 -16.65 7.73
CA PRO A 393 14.66 -16.17 6.60
C PRO A 393 13.88 -15.24 5.65
N PHE A 394 14.61 -14.40 4.93
CA PHE A 394 14.00 -13.58 3.87
C PHE A 394 13.38 -14.47 2.79
N ASN A 395 12.12 -14.19 2.44
CA ASN A 395 11.33 -14.98 1.50
C ASN A 395 11.14 -16.46 1.92
N ALA A 396 11.08 -16.72 3.24
CA ALA A 396 10.85 -18.05 3.79
C ALA A 396 9.54 -18.65 3.28
N SER A 397 9.53 -19.95 3.04
CA SER A 397 8.37 -20.74 2.66
C SER A 397 8.40 -22.11 3.33
N GLY A 398 7.28 -22.83 3.30
CA GLY A 398 7.19 -24.16 3.90
C GLY A 398 7.56 -24.18 5.38
N ALA A 399 8.44 -25.10 5.79
CA ALA A 399 8.85 -25.28 7.17
C ALA A 399 9.56 -24.03 7.76
N ASP A 400 10.34 -23.31 6.96
CA ASP A 400 11.05 -22.13 7.40
C ASP A 400 10.13 -20.97 7.76
N ALA A 401 8.92 -20.94 7.21
CA ALA A 401 7.89 -19.94 7.51
C ALA A 401 6.98 -20.35 8.69
N ALA A 402 7.16 -21.53 9.28
CA ALA A 402 6.28 -22.10 10.31
C ALA A 402 6.04 -21.16 11.51
N PRO A 403 7.04 -20.45 12.09
CA PRO A 403 6.81 -19.54 13.20
C PRO A 403 5.80 -18.42 12.87
N MET A 404 5.91 -17.83 11.69
CA MET A 404 4.99 -16.78 11.24
C MET A 404 3.60 -17.34 10.91
N ALA A 405 3.51 -18.55 10.38
CA ALA A 405 2.25 -19.23 10.15
C ALA A 405 1.53 -19.56 11.48
N ALA A 406 2.27 -19.99 12.50
CA ALA A 406 1.75 -20.26 13.83
C ALA A 406 1.22 -18.97 14.49
N PHE A 407 1.95 -17.86 14.41
CA PHE A 407 1.49 -16.54 14.86
C PHE A 407 0.17 -16.14 14.17
N ALA A 408 0.13 -16.24 12.84
CA ALA A 408 -1.08 -15.88 12.07
C ALA A 408 -2.27 -16.76 12.44
N ALA A 409 -2.05 -18.06 12.69
CA ALA A 409 -3.09 -19.00 13.13
C ALA A 409 -3.62 -18.64 14.52
N ALA A 410 -2.74 -18.26 15.47
CA ALA A 410 -3.12 -17.82 16.82
C ALA A 410 -3.99 -16.55 16.77
N CYS A 411 -3.64 -15.57 15.92
CA CYS A 411 -4.46 -14.38 15.68
C CYS A 411 -5.84 -14.75 15.14
N LYS A 412 -5.91 -15.55 14.07
CA LYS A 412 -7.18 -15.95 13.45
C LYS A 412 -8.09 -16.72 14.39
N LYS A 413 -7.52 -17.62 15.20
CA LYS A 413 -8.24 -18.36 16.24
C LYS A 413 -8.87 -17.41 17.28
N SER A 414 -8.27 -16.27 17.51
CA SER A 414 -8.73 -15.22 18.43
C SER A 414 -9.60 -14.15 17.75
N GLY A 415 -10.06 -14.38 16.49
CA GLY A 415 -10.93 -13.46 15.77
C GLY A 415 -10.22 -12.23 15.21
N LEU A 416 -8.91 -12.29 14.94
CA LEU A 416 -8.15 -11.24 14.29
C LEU A 416 -7.59 -11.74 12.96
N TRP A 417 -7.79 -10.98 11.88
CA TRP A 417 -7.15 -11.23 10.59
C TRP A 417 -5.88 -10.39 10.48
N PRO A 418 -4.68 -11.00 10.69
CA PRO A 418 -3.43 -10.27 10.66
C PRO A 418 -2.92 -10.07 9.23
N PHE A 419 -2.05 -9.08 9.05
CA PHE A 419 -1.20 -8.98 7.87
C PHE A 419 0.24 -9.35 8.24
N THR A 420 0.72 -10.50 7.76
CA THR A 420 2.10 -10.95 7.97
C THR A 420 2.84 -11.00 6.64
N HIS A 421 4.10 -10.54 6.64
CA HIS A 421 4.96 -10.61 5.48
C HIS A 421 6.42 -10.83 5.90
N PHE A 422 7.02 -11.94 5.46
CA PHE A 422 8.32 -12.41 5.96
C PHE A 422 8.30 -12.51 7.49
N ASN A 423 9.25 -11.87 8.18
CA ASN A 423 9.35 -11.82 9.64
C ASN A 423 8.62 -10.60 10.24
N ARG A 424 7.60 -10.07 9.60
CA ARG A 424 6.91 -8.85 10.03
C ARG A 424 5.42 -9.04 10.19
N VAL A 425 4.87 -8.38 11.19
CA VAL A 425 3.44 -8.20 11.42
C VAL A 425 3.10 -6.75 11.16
N HIS A 426 2.16 -6.51 10.27
CA HIS A 426 1.67 -5.15 10.00
C HIS A 426 0.40 -4.88 10.81
N VAL A 427 0.28 -3.67 11.34
CA VAL A 427 -0.94 -3.13 11.93
C VAL A 427 -1.47 -2.07 10.96
N ALA A 428 -2.45 -2.47 10.16
CA ALA A 428 -3.02 -1.64 9.10
C ALA A 428 -4.55 -1.80 9.02
N PRO A 429 -5.29 -1.52 10.12
CA PRO A 429 -6.74 -1.66 10.13
C PRO A 429 -7.41 -0.62 9.24
N PRO A 430 -8.71 -0.78 8.89
CA PRO A 430 -9.51 0.30 8.32
C PRO A 430 -9.43 1.57 9.17
N LEU A 431 -9.37 2.74 8.54
CA LEU A 431 -9.20 4.03 9.24
C LEU A 431 -10.41 4.41 10.10
N VAL A 432 -11.55 3.78 9.82
CA VAL A 432 -12.80 3.94 10.57
C VAL A 432 -12.91 3.00 11.78
N ILE A 433 -11.88 2.20 12.07
CA ILE A 433 -11.88 1.28 13.22
C ILE A 433 -12.19 2.02 14.52
N SER A 434 -13.03 1.45 15.40
CA SER A 434 -13.26 2.01 16.72
C SER A 434 -11.99 1.87 17.59
N GLU A 435 -11.82 2.76 18.57
CA GLU A 435 -10.71 2.64 19.53
C GLU A 435 -10.77 1.32 20.29
N ASP A 436 -11.97 0.91 20.71
CA ASP A 436 -12.16 -0.37 21.42
C ASP A 436 -11.75 -1.57 20.57
N ASP A 437 -12.11 -1.58 19.30
CA ASP A 437 -11.70 -2.63 18.36
C ASP A 437 -10.19 -2.60 18.11
N LEU A 438 -9.60 -1.41 17.99
CA LEU A 438 -8.17 -1.25 17.81
C LEU A 438 -7.41 -1.80 19.01
N VAL A 439 -7.83 -1.46 20.22
CA VAL A 439 -7.27 -1.98 21.48
C VAL A 439 -7.42 -3.49 21.56
N ARG A 440 -8.62 -4.01 21.28
CA ARG A 440 -8.90 -5.45 21.28
C ARG A 440 -8.00 -6.21 20.30
N GLY A 441 -7.80 -5.66 19.09
CA GLY A 441 -6.93 -6.28 18.10
C GLY A 441 -5.45 -6.27 18.53
N LEU A 442 -4.98 -5.18 19.14
CA LEU A 442 -3.62 -5.11 19.71
C LEU A 442 -3.45 -6.10 20.87
N ASP A 443 -4.47 -6.32 21.72
CA ASP A 443 -4.44 -7.33 22.77
C ASP A 443 -4.38 -8.77 22.20
N VAL A 444 -4.95 -9.02 21.03
CA VAL A 444 -4.79 -10.32 20.36
C VAL A 444 -3.37 -10.50 19.84
N ILE A 445 -2.77 -9.45 19.26
CA ILE A 445 -1.37 -9.49 18.81
C ILE A 445 -0.44 -9.74 19.99
N ASP A 446 -0.62 -9.03 21.10
CA ASP A 446 0.16 -9.20 22.34
C ASP A 446 0.22 -10.68 22.76
N ARG A 447 -0.93 -11.31 22.92
CA ARG A 447 -1.00 -12.74 23.26
C ARG A 447 -0.43 -13.65 22.17
N ALA A 448 -0.58 -13.31 20.89
CA ALA A 448 -0.05 -14.13 19.81
C ALA A 448 1.48 -14.07 19.70
N LEU A 449 2.11 -12.98 20.19
CA LEU A 449 3.56 -12.84 20.22
C LEU A 449 4.22 -13.87 21.16
N GLU A 450 3.52 -14.41 22.18
CA GLU A 450 4.01 -15.50 23.01
C GLU A 450 4.42 -16.73 22.18
N VAL A 451 3.76 -16.95 21.03
CA VAL A 451 4.12 -18.06 20.10
C VAL A 451 5.49 -17.80 19.47
N THR A 452 5.80 -16.57 19.14
CA THR A 452 7.10 -16.20 18.54
C THR A 452 8.21 -16.07 19.57
N ASP A 453 7.87 -15.73 20.81
CA ASP A 453 8.82 -15.68 21.92
C ASP A 453 9.46 -17.04 22.22
N ALA A 454 8.70 -18.12 22.01
CA ALA A 454 9.20 -19.48 22.16
C ALA A 454 10.32 -19.87 21.14
N GLU A 455 10.47 -19.09 20.08
CA GLU A 455 11.46 -19.30 19.02
C GLU A 455 12.77 -18.50 19.24
N VAL A 456 12.79 -17.64 20.26
CA VAL A 456 13.96 -16.79 20.57
C VAL A 456 15.06 -17.66 21.22
N ARG A 457 16.31 -17.45 20.81
CA ARG A 457 17.47 -18.09 21.43
C ARG A 457 17.73 -17.45 22.81
N ALA A 458 17.95 -18.32 23.78
CA ALA A 458 18.29 -17.91 25.14
C ALA A 458 19.72 -17.33 25.22
#